data_1f579bc9add846d77eea3f7fb6b39f13
#
_entry.id   1f579bc9add846d77eea3f7fb6b39f13
#
_cell.length_a   1.000
_cell.length_b   1.000
_cell.length_c   1.000
_cell.angle_alpha   90.00
_cell.angle_beta   90.00
_cell.angle_gamma   90.00
#
_symmetry.space_group_name_H-M   'P 1'
#
loop_
_entity.id
_entity.type
_entity.pdbx_description
1 polymer ?
#
loop_
_entity_poly.entity_id
_entity_poly.type
_entity_poly.pdbx_seq_one_letter_code
_entity_poly.pdbx_strand_id
1 'polypeptide(L)'
;EPTSGNTGIGLAAIAAVKGYRIILTMPETMSIERRNILKAYGAEIVLTEGARGMKGAIEKADELAKEIPDSFIPGQFVNPANAAMHRKTTGPEIYKDTDGAVDIFVAGVGTGGTLTGVGEYLKSVKPEVQVVAVEPAGSPVLSGGSAGAHKLQGIGAGFVPDTLNTKIYDEVLPIENEDAFAEGKAFAVSEGILVGISSGAAL
;
A
#
# COMPACT_ATOMS: atom_id res chain seq x y z
N GLU A 1 12.01 8.67 -2.09
CA GLU A 1 11.11 7.49 -2.07
C GLU A 1 10.18 7.49 -3.26
N PRO A 2 10.04 6.37 -4.00
CA PRO A 2 9.01 6.22 -5.02
C PRO A 2 7.66 5.95 -4.35
N THR A 3 6.65 6.75 -4.66
CA THR A 3 5.34 6.61 -4.03
C THR A 3 4.20 7.11 -4.92
N SER A 4 3.05 6.48 -4.80
CA SER A 4 1.81 6.93 -5.46
C SER A 4 0.76 7.45 -4.47
N GLY A 5 1.07 7.46 -3.16
CA GLY A 5 0.02 7.79 -2.20
C GLY A 5 0.45 7.98 -0.74
N ASN A 6 -0.21 7.23 0.13
CA ASN A 6 -0.18 7.44 1.59
C ASN A 6 1.22 7.32 2.21
N THR A 7 2.08 6.42 1.71
CA THR A 7 3.47 6.32 2.18
C THR A 7 4.20 7.64 2.01
N GLY A 8 4.04 8.31 0.84
CA GLY A 8 4.63 9.63 0.62
C GLY A 8 4.13 10.68 1.60
N ILE A 9 2.83 10.68 1.91
CA ILE A 9 2.25 11.61 2.89
C ILE A 9 2.82 11.35 4.28
N GLY A 10 2.89 10.10 4.72
CA GLY A 10 3.48 9.73 6.01
C GLY A 10 4.95 10.11 6.12
N LEU A 11 5.74 9.82 5.07
CA LEU A 11 7.17 10.18 5.02
C LEU A 11 7.36 11.71 5.02
N ALA A 12 6.55 12.44 4.25
CA ALA A 12 6.63 13.90 4.20
C ALA A 12 6.31 14.53 5.57
N ALA A 13 5.27 14.04 6.26
CA ALA A 13 4.93 14.50 7.60
C ALA A 13 6.06 14.23 8.60
N ILE A 14 6.65 13.04 8.60
CA ILE A 14 7.78 12.69 9.48
C ILE A 14 9.03 13.50 9.13
N ALA A 15 9.32 13.70 7.85
CA ALA A 15 10.45 14.51 7.39
C ALA A 15 10.30 15.97 7.85
N ALA A 16 9.11 16.55 7.73
CA ALA A 16 8.84 17.90 8.20
C ALA A 16 9.11 18.07 9.71
N VAL A 17 8.62 17.12 10.54
CA VAL A 17 8.84 17.15 12.00
C VAL A 17 10.30 16.96 12.38
N LYS A 18 11.03 16.13 11.62
CA LYS A 18 12.44 15.80 11.91
C LYS A 18 13.45 16.73 11.21
N GLY A 19 12.99 17.64 10.35
CA GLY A 19 13.85 18.54 9.58
C GLY A 19 14.65 17.83 8.46
N TYR A 20 14.15 16.71 7.95
CA TYR A 20 14.77 16.04 6.82
C TYR A 20 14.33 16.65 5.48
N ARG A 21 15.26 16.80 4.56
CA ARG A 21 14.93 17.01 3.15
C ARG A 21 14.33 15.71 2.60
N ILE A 22 13.18 15.79 1.95
CA ILE A 22 12.54 14.63 1.33
C ILE A 22 12.22 14.91 -0.14
N ILE A 23 12.56 13.95 -0.99
CA ILE A 23 12.24 13.95 -2.42
C ILE A 23 11.37 12.73 -2.71
N LEU A 24 10.21 12.97 -3.30
CA LEU A 24 9.24 11.93 -3.66
C LEU A 24 9.13 11.83 -5.17
N THR A 25 9.36 10.65 -5.72
CA THR A 25 9.18 10.38 -7.14
C THR A 25 7.84 9.71 -7.38
N MET A 26 7.09 10.16 -8.39
CA MET A 26 5.76 9.63 -8.67
C MET A 26 5.36 9.85 -10.13
N PRO A 27 4.50 8.97 -10.69
CA PRO A 27 3.93 9.18 -12.01
C PRO A 27 3.14 10.49 -12.08
N GLU A 28 3.22 11.18 -13.21
CA GLU A 28 2.49 12.43 -13.47
C GLU A 28 0.95 12.26 -13.46
N THR A 29 0.47 11.02 -13.52
CA THR A 29 -0.95 10.66 -13.41
C THR A 29 -1.51 10.76 -11.99
N MET A 30 -0.65 10.97 -10.98
CA MET A 30 -1.10 11.13 -9.59
C MET A 30 -1.89 12.43 -9.40
N SER A 31 -2.90 12.37 -8.52
CA SER A 31 -3.83 13.47 -8.31
C SER A 31 -3.15 14.76 -7.82
N ILE A 32 -3.68 15.89 -8.26
CA ILE A 32 -3.16 17.21 -7.89
C ILE A 32 -3.32 17.46 -6.38
N GLU A 33 -4.40 16.98 -5.79
CA GLU A 33 -4.69 17.10 -4.36
C GLU A 33 -3.59 16.44 -3.53
N ARG A 34 -3.15 15.22 -3.88
CA ARG A 34 -2.05 14.53 -3.20
C ARG A 34 -0.74 15.30 -3.34
N ARG A 35 -0.43 15.79 -4.54
CA ARG A 35 0.77 16.62 -4.76
C ARG A 35 0.75 17.90 -3.90
N ASN A 36 -0.41 18.53 -3.75
CA ASN A 36 -0.56 19.71 -2.92
C ASN A 36 -0.35 19.41 -1.43
N ILE A 37 -0.86 18.28 -0.93
CA ILE A 37 -0.60 17.85 0.45
C ILE A 37 0.90 17.63 0.68
N LEU A 38 1.59 16.93 -0.23
CA LEU A 38 3.02 16.69 -0.12
C LEU A 38 3.84 17.99 -0.13
N LYS A 39 3.49 18.92 -1.02
CA LYS A 39 4.12 20.25 -1.07
C LYS A 39 3.86 21.07 0.21
N ALA A 40 2.69 20.95 0.81
CA ALA A 40 2.37 21.62 2.07
C ALA A 40 3.26 21.13 3.23
N TYR A 41 3.70 19.86 3.21
CA TYR A 41 4.72 19.34 4.14
C TYR A 41 6.16 19.69 3.75
N GLY A 42 6.37 20.43 2.65
CA GLY A 42 7.70 20.81 2.20
C GLY A 42 8.44 19.75 1.37
N ALA A 43 7.74 18.71 0.92
CA ALA A 43 8.36 17.68 0.09
C ALA A 43 8.64 18.19 -1.34
N GLU A 44 9.82 17.85 -1.87
CA GLU A 44 10.14 17.99 -3.28
C GLU A 44 9.50 16.86 -4.08
N ILE A 45 8.85 17.20 -5.20
CA ILE A 45 8.17 16.22 -6.04
C ILE A 45 8.85 16.15 -7.38
N VAL A 46 9.28 14.95 -7.77
CA VAL A 46 9.81 14.65 -9.09
C VAL A 46 8.81 13.77 -9.84
N LEU A 47 8.22 14.33 -10.90
CA LEU A 47 7.25 13.60 -11.72
C LEU A 47 7.97 12.75 -12.76
N THR A 48 7.46 11.55 -12.97
CA THR A 48 7.91 10.61 -14.00
C THR A 48 6.80 10.38 -15.02
N GLU A 49 7.18 9.90 -16.19
CA GLU A 49 6.24 9.60 -17.28
C GLU A 49 5.15 8.63 -16.81
N GLY A 50 3.89 9.00 -17.03
CA GLY A 50 2.72 8.25 -16.56
C GLY A 50 2.66 6.82 -17.12
N ALA A 51 3.05 6.63 -18.38
CA ALA A 51 3.07 5.32 -19.04
C ALA A 51 4.03 4.31 -18.36
N ARG A 52 5.07 4.79 -17.65
CA ARG A 52 6.04 3.94 -16.92
C ARG A 52 5.55 3.55 -15.53
N GLY A 53 4.44 4.12 -15.06
CA GLY A 53 3.84 3.82 -13.76
C GLY A 53 4.83 3.86 -12.59
N MET A 54 4.64 2.97 -11.61
CA MET A 54 5.50 2.89 -10.43
C MET A 54 6.95 2.49 -10.77
N LYS A 55 7.16 1.68 -11.81
CA LYS A 55 8.51 1.31 -12.25
C LYS A 55 9.36 2.53 -12.63
N GLY A 56 8.77 3.49 -13.37
CA GLY A 56 9.46 4.74 -13.70
C GLY A 56 9.79 5.59 -12.47
N ALA A 57 8.91 5.61 -11.47
CA ALA A 57 9.17 6.32 -10.22
C ALA A 57 10.31 5.67 -9.41
N ILE A 58 10.38 4.33 -9.35
CA ILE A 58 11.45 3.59 -8.69
C ILE A 58 12.80 3.89 -9.36
N GLU A 59 12.89 3.76 -10.67
CA GLU A 59 14.13 4.03 -11.42
C GLU A 59 14.62 5.47 -11.22
N LYS A 60 13.69 6.45 -11.16
CA LYS A 60 14.05 7.84 -10.90
C LYS A 60 14.51 8.08 -9.47
N ALA A 61 13.97 7.38 -8.49
CA ALA A 61 14.45 7.44 -7.11
C ALA A 61 15.87 6.88 -7.00
N ASP A 62 16.15 5.76 -7.67
CA ASP A 62 17.48 5.13 -7.69
C ASP A 62 18.53 6.03 -8.38
N GLU A 63 18.15 6.74 -9.45
CA GLU A 63 18.99 7.73 -10.12
C GLU A 63 19.35 8.87 -9.16
N LEU A 64 18.35 9.48 -8.52
CA LEU A 64 18.55 10.58 -7.58
C LEU A 64 19.38 10.17 -6.37
N ALA A 65 19.22 8.95 -5.86
CA ALA A 65 20.01 8.45 -4.74
C ALA A 65 21.49 8.30 -5.09
N LYS A 66 21.84 8.05 -6.34
CA LYS A 66 23.23 8.02 -6.81
C LYS A 66 23.82 9.41 -6.97
N GLU A 67 22.99 10.40 -7.30
CA GLU A 67 23.43 11.79 -7.55
C GLU A 67 23.53 12.62 -6.25
N ILE A 68 22.73 12.30 -5.24
CA ILE A 68 22.63 13.07 -4.00
C ILE A 68 23.42 12.36 -2.89
N PRO A 69 24.56 12.91 -2.44
CA PRO A 69 25.34 12.35 -1.34
C PRO A 69 24.52 12.27 -0.04
N ASP A 70 24.84 11.29 0.80
CA ASP A 70 24.23 11.08 2.12
C ASP A 70 22.69 10.89 2.08
N SER A 71 22.17 10.49 0.92
CA SER A 71 20.76 10.15 0.76
C SER A 71 20.50 8.65 0.96
N PHE A 72 19.25 8.29 1.30
CA PHE A 72 18.82 6.91 1.32
C PHE A 72 17.36 6.81 0.86
N ILE A 73 16.98 5.66 0.31
CA ILE A 73 15.61 5.35 -0.06
C ILE A 73 15.01 4.48 1.05
N PRO A 74 13.93 4.91 1.74
CA PRO A 74 13.23 4.08 2.75
C PRO A 74 12.78 2.72 2.21
N GLY A 75 12.38 2.65 0.93
CA GLY A 75 12.19 1.40 0.21
C GLY A 75 10.95 0.62 0.64
N GLN A 76 9.77 1.23 0.51
CA GLN A 76 8.51 0.63 0.97
C GLN A 76 8.23 -0.78 0.43
N PHE A 77 8.79 -1.13 -0.73
CA PHE A 77 8.57 -2.43 -1.38
C PHE A 77 9.58 -3.52 -0.98
N VAL A 78 10.69 -3.13 -0.34
CA VAL A 78 11.79 -4.05 -0.02
C VAL A 78 12.20 -4.00 1.46
N ASN A 79 11.83 -2.95 2.19
CA ASN A 79 12.25 -2.76 3.56
C ASN A 79 11.44 -3.65 4.53
N PRO A 80 12.07 -4.60 5.24
CA PRO A 80 11.38 -5.49 6.16
C PRO A 80 10.74 -4.76 7.36
N ALA A 81 11.17 -3.54 7.66
CA ALA A 81 10.55 -2.72 8.72
C ALA A 81 9.07 -2.44 8.46
N ASN A 82 8.64 -2.44 7.20
CA ASN A 82 7.24 -2.28 6.81
C ASN A 82 6.37 -3.41 7.42
N ALA A 83 6.61 -4.65 7.07
CA ALA A 83 5.88 -5.79 7.62
C ALA A 83 6.11 -5.96 9.14
N ALA A 84 7.35 -5.76 9.61
CA ALA A 84 7.68 -5.88 11.02
C ALA A 84 6.89 -4.90 11.90
N MET A 85 6.63 -3.68 11.44
CA MET A 85 5.82 -2.71 12.18
C MET A 85 4.36 -3.16 12.28
N HIS A 86 3.76 -3.65 11.21
CA HIS A 86 2.40 -4.20 11.23
C HIS A 86 2.27 -5.44 12.13
N ARG A 87 3.30 -6.29 12.15
CA ARG A 87 3.35 -7.43 13.07
C ARG A 87 3.41 -6.98 14.53
N LYS A 88 4.12 -5.88 14.82
CA LYS A 88 4.31 -5.34 16.17
C LYS A 88 3.12 -4.53 16.67
N THR A 89 2.38 -3.87 15.79
CA THR A 89 1.31 -2.90 16.16
C THR A 89 -0.04 -3.32 15.60
N THR A 90 -0.26 -3.21 14.31
CA THR A 90 -1.56 -3.41 13.66
C THR A 90 -2.16 -4.80 13.93
N GLY A 91 -1.36 -5.85 13.85
CA GLY A 91 -1.80 -7.22 14.15
C GLY A 91 -2.30 -7.39 15.59
N PRO A 92 -1.49 -7.02 16.61
CA PRO A 92 -1.94 -7.01 18.00
C PRO A 92 -3.17 -6.13 18.27
N GLU A 93 -3.27 -4.97 17.64
CA GLU A 93 -4.40 -4.06 17.76
C GLU A 93 -5.68 -4.71 17.23
N ILE A 94 -5.66 -5.27 16.02
CA ILE A 94 -6.81 -6.00 15.44
C ILE A 94 -7.23 -7.15 16.36
N TYR A 95 -6.31 -7.98 16.81
CA TYR A 95 -6.61 -9.12 17.66
C TYR A 95 -7.24 -8.70 18.98
N LYS A 96 -6.72 -7.64 19.61
CA LYS A 96 -7.25 -7.08 20.84
C LYS A 96 -8.64 -6.46 20.65
N ASP A 97 -8.81 -5.66 19.59
CA ASP A 97 -10.07 -4.92 19.34
C ASP A 97 -11.22 -5.83 18.89
N THR A 98 -10.89 -7.04 18.44
CA THR A 98 -11.87 -8.11 18.13
C THR A 98 -12.01 -9.14 19.26
N ASP A 99 -11.42 -8.91 20.44
CA ASP A 99 -11.36 -9.88 21.55
C ASP A 99 -10.88 -11.28 21.11
N GLY A 100 -9.99 -11.33 20.10
CA GLY A 100 -9.48 -12.56 19.49
C GLY A 100 -10.48 -13.32 18.62
N ALA A 101 -11.66 -12.74 18.34
CA ALA A 101 -12.73 -13.39 17.58
C ALA A 101 -12.56 -13.27 16.04
N VAL A 102 -11.44 -12.73 15.55
CA VAL A 102 -11.16 -12.62 14.12
C VAL A 102 -10.95 -14.01 13.50
N ASP A 103 -11.75 -14.38 12.52
CA ASP A 103 -11.66 -15.66 11.79
C ASP A 103 -11.06 -15.48 10.40
N ILE A 104 -11.33 -14.33 9.76
CA ILE A 104 -10.85 -14.02 8.42
C ILE A 104 -10.26 -12.60 8.45
N PHE A 105 -9.04 -12.47 7.94
CA PHE A 105 -8.38 -11.18 7.72
C PHE A 105 -8.24 -10.91 6.23
N VAL A 106 -8.93 -9.89 5.73
CA VAL A 106 -8.92 -9.47 4.32
C VAL A 106 -8.13 -8.18 4.19
N ALA A 107 -7.17 -8.13 3.28
CA ALA A 107 -6.42 -6.90 3.03
C ALA A 107 -5.98 -6.73 1.57
N GLY A 108 -6.11 -5.50 1.06
CA GLY A 108 -5.58 -5.10 -0.24
C GLY A 108 -4.04 -5.09 -0.24
N VAL A 109 -3.46 -5.61 -1.32
CA VAL A 109 -2.01 -5.72 -1.46
C VAL A 109 -1.45 -4.60 -2.33
N GLY A 110 -0.84 -3.60 -1.67
CA GLY A 110 0.04 -2.61 -2.32
C GLY A 110 1.49 -3.03 -2.17
N THR A 111 2.12 -2.70 -1.05
CA THR A 111 3.47 -3.20 -0.69
C THR A 111 3.45 -4.61 -0.09
N GLY A 112 2.30 -5.08 0.34
CA GLY A 112 2.15 -6.36 1.04
C GLY A 112 2.54 -6.33 2.53
N GLY A 113 3.03 -5.19 3.03
CA GLY A 113 3.49 -5.09 4.41
C GLY A 113 2.40 -5.35 5.44
N THR A 114 1.20 -4.80 5.24
CA THR A 114 0.05 -5.02 6.13
C THR A 114 -0.38 -6.49 6.12
N LEU A 115 -0.61 -7.06 4.93
CA LEU A 115 -1.04 -8.45 4.80
C LEU A 115 -0.01 -9.40 5.46
N THR A 116 1.29 -9.17 5.21
CA THR A 116 2.38 -9.96 5.79
C THR A 116 2.42 -9.81 7.31
N GLY A 117 2.56 -8.60 7.80
CA GLY A 117 2.80 -8.38 9.24
C GLY A 117 1.60 -8.75 10.10
N VAL A 118 0.39 -8.39 9.69
CA VAL A 118 -0.85 -8.76 10.40
C VAL A 118 -1.10 -10.27 10.28
N GLY A 119 -0.99 -10.84 9.08
CA GLY A 119 -1.19 -12.27 8.86
C GLY A 119 -0.23 -13.13 9.68
N GLU A 120 1.07 -12.78 9.71
CA GLU A 120 2.06 -13.47 10.53
C GLU A 120 1.75 -13.37 12.04
N TYR A 121 1.31 -12.20 12.51
CA TYR A 121 0.91 -12.07 13.90
C TYR A 121 -0.34 -12.90 14.21
N LEU A 122 -1.41 -12.75 13.44
CA LEU A 122 -2.67 -13.43 13.68
C LEU A 122 -2.49 -14.95 13.63
N LYS A 123 -1.82 -15.50 12.63
CA LYS A 123 -1.53 -16.94 12.56
C LYS A 123 -0.61 -17.44 13.69
N SER A 124 0.19 -16.56 14.29
CA SER A 124 1.01 -16.93 15.46
C SER A 124 0.21 -17.11 16.75
N VAL A 125 -0.91 -16.41 16.90
CA VAL A 125 -1.78 -16.45 18.10
C VAL A 125 -3.07 -17.22 17.88
N LYS A 126 -3.53 -17.35 16.63
CA LYS A 126 -4.72 -18.08 16.20
C LYS A 126 -4.44 -18.74 14.83
N PRO A 127 -3.83 -19.93 14.78
CA PRO A 127 -3.35 -20.56 13.54
C PRO A 127 -4.43 -20.81 12.48
N GLU A 128 -5.71 -20.93 12.89
CA GLU A 128 -6.85 -21.17 12.03
C GLU A 128 -7.36 -19.92 11.29
N VAL A 129 -6.86 -18.71 11.59
CA VAL A 129 -7.26 -17.49 10.89
C VAL A 129 -6.94 -17.62 9.40
N GLN A 130 -7.96 -17.38 8.58
CA GLN A 130 -7.77 -17.27 7.14
C GLN A 130 -7.28 -15.87 6.78
N VAL A 131 -6.27 -15.80 5.93
CA VAL A 131 -5.69 -14.55 5.43
C VAL A 131 -5.98 -14.45 3.94
N VAL A 132 -6.70 -13.41 3.55
CA VAL A 132 -7.16 -13.20 2.17
C VAL A 132 -6.49 -11.96 1.60
N ALA A 133 -5.78 -12.15 0.50
CA ALA A 133 -5.15 -11.07 -0.26
C ALA A 133 -6.13 -10.52 -1.30
N VAL A 134 -6.26 -9.21 -1.39
CA VAL A 134 -7.06 -8.55 -2.43
C VAL A 134 -6.15 -7.86 -3.43
N GLU A 135 -6.38 -8.11 -4.72
CA GLU A 135 -5.69 -7.45 -5.83
C GLU A 135 -6.68 -6.96 -6.89
N PRO A 136 -6.29 -6.00 -7.76
CA PRO A 136 -7.14 -5.58 -8.88
C PRO A 136 -7.28 -6.68 -9.93
N ALA A 137 -8.48 -6.99 -10.38
CA ALA A 137 -8.73 -7.95 -11.47
C ALA A 137 -8.06 -7.52 -12.79
N GLY A 138 -7.93 -6.20 -13.03
CA GLY A 138 -7.18 -5.68 -14.17
C GLY A 138 -5.64 -5.84 -14.07
N SER A 139 -5.11 -6.25 -12.91
CA SER A 139 -3.67 -6.46 -12.67
C SER A 139 -3.44 -7.61 -11.70
N PRO A 140 -3.88 -8.85 -12.03
CA PRO A 140 -3.95 -9.98 -11.09
C PRO A 140 -2.59 -10.70 -10.97
N VAL A 141 -1.57 -9.97 -10.55
CA VAL A 141 -0.17 -10.46 -10.48
C VAL A 141 0.01 -11.55 -9.43
N LEU A 142 -0.69 -11.46 -8.29
CA LEU A 142 -0.61 -12.47 -7.22
C LEU A 142 -1.30 -13.78 -7.63
N SER A 143 -2.32 -13.69 -8.48
CA SER A 143 -3.02 -14.85 -9.07
C SER A 143 -2.29 -15.42 -10.29
N GLY A 144 -1.08 -14.95 -10.61
CA GLY A 144 -0.27 -15.44 -11.74
C GLY A 144 -0.60 -14.79 -13.09
N GLY A 145 -1.42 -13.75 -13.13
CA GLY A 145 -1.71 -12.96 -14.33
C GLY A 145 -0.66 -11.87 -14.59
N SER A 146 -0.93 -11.04 -15.58
CA SER A 146 -0.05 -9.94 -15.99
C SER A 146 -0.46 -8.62 -15.34
N ALA A 147 0.54 -7.75 -15.09
CA ALA A 147 0.29 -6.38 -14.68
C ALA A 147 -0.51 -5.63 -15.75
N GLY A 148 -1.49 -4.84 -15.32
CA GLY A 148 -2.36 -4.07 -16.18
C GLY A 148 -2.87 -2.78 -15.52
N ALA A 149 -3.61 -1.99 -16.29
CA ALA A 149 -4.21 -0.76 -15.79
C ALA A 149 -5.46 -1.05 -14.94
N HIS A 150 -5.59 -0.35 -13.82
CA HIS A 150 -6.74 -0.43 -12.92
C HIS A 150 -6.96 0.91 -12.21
N LYS A 151 -8.14 1.06 -11.56
CA LYS A 151 -8.53 2.27 -10.84
C LYS A 151 -8.37 2.16 -9.32
N LEU A 152 -8.00 1.00 -8.78
CA LEU A 152 -7.86 0.74 -7.34
C LEU A 152 -6.56 1.33 -6.81
N GLN A 153 -6.54 2.64 -6.59
CA GLN A 153 -5.34 3.35 -6.11
C GLN A 153 -4.92 2.86 -4.72
N GLY A 154 -3.61 2.59 -4.57
CA GLY A 154 -3.01 2.16 -3.31
C GLY A 154 -2.73 0.67 -3.21
N ILE A 155 -3.32 -0.14 -4.09
CA ILE A 155 -3.05 -1.58 -4.23
C ILE A 155 -2.65 -1.90 -5.67
N GLY A 156 -2.20 -3.13 -5.94
CA GLY A 156 -1.86 -3.56 -7.30
C GLY A 156 -0.63 -2.85 -7.87
N ALA A 157 0.54 -3.02 -7.26
CA ALA A 157 1.79 -2.36 -7.68
C ALA A 157 2.29 -2.79 -9.08
N GLY A 158 1.72 -3.85 -9.66
CA GLY A 158 2.10 -4.40 -10.96
C GLY A 158 3.28 -5.38 -10.89
N PHE A 159 3.71 -5.72 -9.69
CA PHE A 159 4.74 -6.74 -9.40
C PHE A 159 4.52 -7.32 -8.00
N VAL A 160 5.18 -8.44 -7.68
CA VAL A 160 5.18 -9.02 -6.33
C VAL A 160 6.26 -8.32 -5.50
N PRO A 161 5.90 -7.55 -4.43
CA PRO A 161 6.89 -6.85 -3.62
C PRO A 161 7.70 -7.81 -2.73
N ASP A 162 8.97 -7.48 -2.45
CA ASP A 162 9.82 -8.26 -1.55
C ASP A 162 9.33 -8.24 -0.09
N THR A 163 8.57 -7.21 0.29
CA THR A 163 7.92 -7.11 1.61
C THR A 163 6.74 -8.05 1.78
N LEU A 164 6.23 -8.66 0.70
CA LEU A 164 5.12 -9.59 0.73
C LEU A 164 5.62 -11.02 1.00
N ASN A 165 5.20 -11.60 2.11
CA ASN A 165 5.32 -13.03 2.35
C ASN A 165 4.23 -13.78 1.56
N THR A 166 4.58 -14.31 0.40
CA THR A 166 3.64 -15.03 -0.49
C THR A 166 3.11 -16.34 0.07
N LYS A 167 3.57 -16.76 1.25
CA LYS A 167 3.11 -18.00 1.93
C LYS A 167 2.16 -17.71 3.09
N ILE A 168 1.86 -16.42 3.35
CA ILE A 168 1.06 -16.06 4.52
C ILE A 168 -0.43 -16.08 4.24
N TYR A 169 -0.84 -15.79 3.03
CA TYR A 169 -2.25 -15.77 2.64
C TYR A 169 -2.72 -17.15 2.14
N ASP A 170 -3.98 -17.43 2.40
CA ASP A 170 -4.64 -18.69 2.05
C ASP A 170 -5.39 -18.57 0.73
N GLU A 171 -5.81 -17.35 0.37
CA GLU A 171 -6.58 -17.05 -0.83
C GLU A 171 -6.19 -15.69 -1.42
N VAL A 172 -6.38 -15.54 -2.74
CA VAL A 172 -6.25 -14.25 -3.45
C VAL A 172 -7.56 -13.96 -4.16
N LEU A 173 -8.14 -12.79 -3.91
CA LEU A 173 -9.36 -12.32 -4.56
C LEU A 173 -9.03 -11.18 -5.51
N PRO A 174 -9.15 -11.38 -6.84
CA PRO A 174 -9.11 -10.31 -7.82
C PRO A 174 -10.46 -9.57 -7.83
N ILE A 175 -10.44 -8.26 -7.59
CA ILE A 175 -11.64 -7.42 -7.48
C ILE A 175 -11.73 -6.46 -8.67
N GLU A 176 -12.91 -6.39 -9.28
CA GLU A 176 -13.19 -5.45 -10.36
C GLU A 176 -13.30 -4.00 -9.85
N ASN A 177 -12.97 -3.03 -10.70
CA ASN A 177 -13.06 -1.62 -10.32
C ASN A 177 -14.48 -1.23 -9.91
N GLU A 178 -15.45 -1.70 -10.66
CA GLU A 178 -16.88 -1.39 -10.50
C GLU A 178 -17.42 -1.92 -9.18
N ASP A 179 -17.02 -3.13 -8.77
CA ASP A 179 -17.41 -3.73 -7.49
C ASP A 179 -16.83 -2.94 -6.31
N ALA A 180 -15.54 -2.59 -6.38
CA ALA A 180 -14.90 -1.78 -5.35
C ALA A 180 -15.57 -0.40 -5.17
N PHE A 181 -16.01 0.24 -6.27
CA PHE A 181 -16.77 1.50 -6.19
C PHE A 181 -18.17 1.29 -5.60
N ALA A 182 -18.85 0.21 -5.99
CA ALA A 182 -20.19 -0.10 -5.52
C ALA A 182 -20.20 -0.38 -4.01
N GLU A 183 -19.26 -1.24 -3.54
CA GLU A 183 -19.15 -1.61 -2.12
C GLU A 183 -18.73 -0.43 -1.25
N GLY A 184 -17.74 0.36 -1.68
CA GLY A 184 -17.35 1.57 -0.93
C GLY A 184 -18.48 2.59 -0.79
N LYS A 185 -19.34 2.71 -1.81
CA LYS A 185 -20.53 3.55 -1.75
C LYS A 185 -21.62 2.94 -0.85
N ALA A 186 -21.87 1.64 -0.96
CA ALA A 186 -22.84 0.93 -0.13
C ALA A 186 -22.46 1.04 1.35
N PHE A 187 -21.19 0.84 1.69
CA PHE A 187 -20.67 0.98 3.05
C PHE A 187 -20.87 2.40 3.60
N ALA A 188 -20.59 3.43 2.79
CA ALA A 188 -20.82 4.80 3.22
C ALA A 188 -22.28 5.09 3.52
N VAL A 189 -23.23 4.47 2.79
CA VAL A 189 -24.67 4.64 3.01
C VAL A 189 -25.17 3.84 4.22
N SER A 190 -24.69 2.61 4.41
CA SER A 190 -25.16 1.74 5.51
C SER A 190 -24.53 2.11 6.85
N GLU A 191 -23.23 2.40 6.88
CA GLU A 191 -22.47 2.63 8.12
C GLU A 191 -22.19 4.10 8.42
N GLY A 192 -22.43 5.00 7.46
CA GLY A 192 -22.14 6.43 7.60
C GLY A 192 -20.63 6.76 7.58
N ILE A 193 -19.80 5.83 7.09
CA ILE A 193 -18.34 5.96 7.05
C ILE A 193 -17.89 6.04 5.60
N LEU A 194 -17.30 7.19 5.21
CA LEU A 194 -16.74 7.36 3.87
C LEU A 194 -15.33 6.75 3.80
N VAL A 195 -15.13 5.82 2.89
CA VAL A 195 -13.87 5.10 2.71
C VAL A 195 -13.28 5.30 1.31
N GLY A 196 -11.99 4.97 1.14
CA GLY A 196 -11.34 4.99 -0.18
C GLY A 196 -11.68 3.78 -1.03
N ILE A 197 -11.37 3.87 -2.34
CA ILE A 197 -11.67 2.80 -3.32
C ILE A 197 -11.01 1.46 -2.95
N SER A 198 -9.79 1.47 -2.41
CA SER A 198 -9.12 0.24 -1.96
C SER A 198 -9.78 -0.40 -0.72
N SER A 199 -10.47 0.40 0.09
CA SER A 199 -11.30 -0.14 1.18
C SER A 199 -12.55 -0.81 0.63
N GLY A 200 -13.21 -0.20 -0.38
CA GLY A 200 -14.31 -0.84 -1.08
C GLY A 200 -13.94 -2.16 -1.76
N ALA A 201 -12.66 -2.29 -2.19
CA ALA A 201 -12.16 -3.55 -2.72
C ALA A 201 -11.93 -4.62 -1.63
N ALA A 202 -11.75 -4.23 -0.38
CA ALA A 202 -11.54 -5.16 0.75
C ALA A 202 -12.85 -5.53 1.47
N LEU A 203 -13.92 -4.78 1.24
CA LEU A 203 -15.29 -5.05 1.70
C LEU A 203 -15.97 -6.10 0.83
#